data_fcb0a78cd0e22037c63813242457b8c3
#
_entry.id   fcb0a78cd0e22037c63813242457b8c3
#
_cell.length_a   1.000
_cell.length_b   1.000
_cell.length_c   1.000
_cell.angle_alpha   90.00
_cell.angle_beta   90.00
_cell.angle_gamma   90.00
#
_symmetry.space_group_name_H-M   'P 1'
#
loop_
_entity.id
_entity.type
_entity.pdbx_description
1 polymer ?
#
loop_
_entity_poly.entity_id
_entity_poly.type
_entity_poly.pdbx_seq_one_letter_code
_entity_poly.pdbx_strand_id
1 'polypeptide(L)'
;MGKGNCTDFHTLFIALARASGIPARWNMGFPLAYGDGTAGAPQEVKGYHCWAEFYAPGAGWVPVDISEARKHPELKAYFFGGLSGNRVLFTRARDASLEPAGTGRRLNYFIYPVARADGQDVSSEWTLRYTDEPSAGRAVAGAGSGY
;
A
#
# COMPACT_ATOMS: atom_id res chain seq x y z
N MET A 1 4.89 -21.03 -14.60
CA MET A 1 6.02 -20.32 -14.00
C MET A 1 5.62 -18.91 -13.59
N GLY A 2 5.60 -18.62 -12.29
CA GLY A 2 5.69 -17.28 -11.69
C GLY A 2 4.77 -16.19 -12.22
N LYS A 3 3.52 -16.48 -12.50
CA LYS A 3 2.49 -15.48 -12.81
C LYS A 3 1.66 -15.26 -11.56
N GLY A 4 1.36 -14.00 -11.25
CA GLY A 4 0.55 -13.61 -10.11
C GLY A 4 0.34 -12.10 -10.09
N ASN A 5 -0.54 -11.65 -9.24
CA ASN A 5 -0.76 -10.24 -8.95
C ASN A 5 0.06 -9.78 -7.74
N CYS A 6 -0.11 -8.53 -7.31
CA CYS A 6 0.61 -7.99 -6.15
C CYS A 6 0.35 -8.82 -4.88
N THR A 7 -0.86 -9.33 -4.71
CA THR A 7 -1.24 -10.15 -3.55
C THR A 7 -0.42 -11.44 -3.49
N ASP A 8 -0.26 -12.13 -4.62
CA ASP A 8 0.48 -13.40 -4.70
C ASP A 8 1.95 -13.20 -4.36
N PHE A 9 2.59 -12.20 -4.98
CA PHE A 9 4.01 -11.91 -4.76
C PHE A 9 4.31 -11.53 -3.32
N HIS A 10 3.52 -10.63 -2.75
CA HIS A 10 3.79 -10.16 -1.39
C HIS A 10 3.41 -11.18 -0.34
N THR A 11 2.38 -12.03 -0.58
CA THR A 11 2.07 -13.15 0.31
C THR A 11 3.22 -14.15 0.37
N LEU A 12 3.78 -14.52 -0.78
CA LEU A 12 4.92 -15.43 -0.84
C LEU A 12 6.14 -14.84 -0.13
N PHE A 13 6.46 -13.58 -0.40
CA PHE A 13 7.57 -12.90 0.27
C PHE A 13 7.42 -12.90 1.80
N ILE A 14 6.23 -12.52 2.30
CA ILE A 14 5.96 -12.46 3.74
C ILE A 14 6.07 -13.86 4.36
N ALA A 15 5.55 -14.89 3.68
CA ALA A 15 5.64 -16.27 4.15
C ALA A 15 7.09 -16.73 4.25
N LEU A 16 7.90 -16.48 3.24
CA LEU A 16 9.32 -16.83 3.23
C LEU A 16 10.12 -16.06 4.30
N ALA A 17 9.89 -14.75 4.41
CA ALA A 17 10.54 -13.93 5.44
C ALA A 17 10.24 -14.46 6.85
N ARG A 18 8.96 -14.72 7.15
CA ARG A 18 8.53 -15.25 8.44
C ARG A 18 9.09 -16.66 8.71
N ALA A 19 9.13 -17.53 7.71
CA ALA A 19 9.75 -18.85 7.81
C ALA A 19 11.25 -18.77 8.09
N SER A 20 11.91 -17.68 7.70
CA SER A 20 13.30 -17.38 7.97
C SER A 20 13.52 -16.61 9.29
N GLY A 21 12.49 -16.45 10.12
CA GLY A 21 12.57 -15.73 11.39
C GLY A 21 12.55 -14.21 11.26
N ILE A 22 12.29 -13.66 10.08
CA ILE A 22 12.25 -12.23 9.83
C ILE A 22 10.81 -11.74 9.98
N PRO A 23 10.49 -10.81 10.90
CA PRO A 23 9.17 -10.23 11.00
C PRO A 23 8.82 -9.52 9.69
N ALA A 24 7.66 -9.83 9.15
CA ALA A 24 7.17 -9.21 7.93
C ALA A 24 5.66 -8.96 8.04
N ARG A 25 5.18 -7.90 7.39
CA ARG A 25 3.79 -7.50 7.44
C ARG A 25 3.27 -7.04 6.09
N TRP A 26 1.97 -7.08 6.00
CA TRP A 26 1.20 -6.75 4.84
C TRP A 26 0.71 -5.31 4.90
N ASN A 27 0.76 -4.62 3.78
CA ASN A 27 0.13 -3.33 3.59
C ASN A 27 -0.80 -3.39 2.38
N MET A 28 -1.95 -2.76 2.51
CA MET A 28 -2.96 -2.65 1.47
C MET A 28 -3.45 -1.21 1.39
N GLY A 29 -3.57 -0.71 0.18
CA GLY A 29 -3.99 0.66 -0.05
C GLY A 29 -4.29 0.93 -1.51
N PHE A 30 -4.16 2.17 -1.90
CA PHE A 30 -4.39 2.62 -3.27
C PHE A 30 -3.13 3.24 -3.86
N PRO A 31 -2.79 2.90 -5.11
CA PRO A 31 -1.80 3.63 -5.86
C PRO A 31 -2.42 4.95 -6.33
N LEU A 32 -1.65 6.02 -6.25
CA LEU A 32 -1.99 7.29 -6.87
C LEU A 32 -1.19 7.40 -8.17
N ALA A 33 -1.76 8.01 -9.19
CA ALA A 33 -1.01 8.26 -10.41
C ALA A 33 0.17 9.18 -10.12
N TYR A 34 1.26 9.00 -10.83
CA TYR A 34 2.32 9.99 -10.83
C TYR A 34 1.78 11.24 -11.49
N GLY A 35 2.00 12.39 -10.88
CA GLY A 35 1.45 13.65 -11.34
C GLY A 35 1.74 13.86 -12.83
N ASP A 36 0.69 13.98 -13.60
CA ASP A 36 0.72 14.27 -15.04
C ASP A 36 0.71 15.78 -15.33
N GLY A 37 0.90 16.59 -14.28
CA GLY A 37 0.86 18.04 -14.36
C GLY A 37 -0.56 18.65 -14.20
N THR A 38 -1.58 17.85 -13.92
CA THR A 38 -2.95 18.31 -13.67
C THR A 38 -3.20 18.59 -12.18
N ALA A 39 -2.26 19.25 -11.52
CA ALA A 39 -2.42 19.65 -10.11
C ALA A 39 -3.75 20.41 -9.94
N GLY A 40 -4.51 20.01 -8.92
CA GLY A 40 -5.81 20.62 -8.62
C GLY A 40 -7.01 19.97 -9.32
N ALA A 41 -6.83 19.09 -10.31
CA ALA A 41 -7.91 18.33 -10.91
C ALA A 41 -8.16 17.01 -10.17
N PRO A 42 -9.43 16.65 -9.83
CA PRO A 42 -9.74 15.37 -9.22
C PRO A 42 -9.39 14.21 -10.15
N GLN A 43 -8.66 13.24 -9.64
CA GLN A 43 -8.30 12.01 -10.34
C GLN A 43 -8.97 10.82 -9.69
N GLU A 44 -9.42 9.87 -10.49
CA GLU A 44 -10.04 8.65 -10.00
C GLU A 44 -9.01 7.55 -9.73
N VAL A 45 -9.14 6.91 -8.58
CA VAL A 45 -8.32 5.74 -8.21
C VAL A 45 -8.94 4.48 -8.81
N LYS A 46 -8.23 3.85 -9.74
CA LYS A 46 -8.76 2.72 -10.54
C LYS A 46 -8.52 1.34 -9.95
N GLY A 47 -8.15 1.22 -8.71
CA GLY A 47 -7.94 -0.09 -8.11
C GLY A 47 -7.03 -0.03 -6.90
N TYR A 48 -6.88 -1.16 -6.25
CA TYR A 48 -6.02 -1.28 -5.07
C TYR A 48 -4.60 -1.70 -5.44
N HIS A 49 -3.69 -1.47 -4.49
CA HIS A 49 -2.34 -1.99 -4.54
C HIS A 49 -1.90 -2.46 -3.15
N CYS A 50 -1.08 -3.47 -3.11
CA CYS A 50 -0.50 -3.97 -1.87
C CYS A 50 1.03 -3.99 -1.97
N TRP A 51 1.68 -3.93 -0.82
CA TRP A 51 3.12 -4.08 -0.67
C TRP A 51 3.44 -4.74 0.66
N ALA A 52 4.68 -5.16 0.83
CA ALA A 52 5.14 -5.75 2.07
C ALA A 52 6.11 -4.83 2.81
N GLU A 53 6.30 -5.10 4.08
CA GLU A 53 7.40 -4.58 4.87
C GLU A 53 8.02 -5.74 5.65
N PHE A 54 9.33 -5.71 5.83
CA PHE A 54 10.05 -6.59 6.74
C PHE A 54 10.83 -5.78 7.77
N TYR A 55 11.08 -6.37 8.92
CA TYR A 55 11.83 -5.69 9.98
C TYR A 55 13.31 -6.01 9.87
N ALA A 56 14.14 -4.97 9.79
CA ALA A 56 15.59 -5.05 9.85
C ALA A 56 16.10 -4.36 11.10
N PRO A 57 16.86 -5.06 11.98
CA PRO A 57 17.47 -4.43 13.16
C PRO A 57 18.30 -3.20 12.78
N GLY A 58 18.09 -2.10 13.48
CA GLY A 58 18.77 -0.83 13.20
C GLY A 58 18.12 0.04 12.13
N ALA A 59 17.34 -0.54 11.21
CA ALA A 59 16.61 0.20 10.17
C ALA A 59 15.10 0.28 10.41
N GLY A 60 14.54 -0.65 11.21
CA GLY A 60 13.11 -0.73 11.46
C GLY A 60 12.36 -1.46 10.34
N TRP A 61 11.17 -0.99 10.01
CA TRP A 61 10.34 -1.56 8.95
C TRP A 61 10.77 -1.07 7.58
N VAL A 62 11.27 -1.99 6.78
CA VAL A 62 11.80 -1.74 5.43
C VAL A 62 10.74 -2.15 4.41
N PRO A 63 10.29 -1.24 3.54
CA PRO A 63 9.28 -1.55 2.55
C PRO A 63 9.83 -2.32 1.36
N VAL A 64 8.96 -3.15 0.77
CA VAL A 64 9.26 -3.94 -0.43
C VAL A 64 8.02 -3.99 -1.33
N ASP A 65 8.22 -3.64 -2.60
CA ASP A 65 7.19 -3.79 -3.63
C ASP A 65 7.67 -4.69 -4.77
N ILE A 66 7.47 -5.98 -4.59
CA ILE A 66 7.95 -7.00 -5.53
C ILE A 66 7.24 -6.91 -6.87
N SER A 67 5.96 -6.53 -6.86
CA SER A 67 5.20 -6.42 -8.10
C SER A 67 5.68 -5.26 -8.97
N GLU A 68 6.00 -4.11 -8.35
CA GLU A 68 6.60 -2.99 -9.07
C GLU A 68 8.05 -3.27 -9.48
N ALA A 69 8.83 -3.91 -8.62
CA ALA A 69 10.18 -4.36 -8.96
C ALA A 69 10.21 -5.31 -10.18
N ARG A 70 9.14 -6.08 -10.36
CA ARG A 70 9.00 -6.96 -11.54
C ARG A 70 8.59 -6.22 -12.81
N LYS A 71 7.71 -5.22 -12.68
CA LYS A 71 7.28 -4.38 -13.81
C LYS A 71 8.40 -3.46 -14.29
N HIS A 72 9.24 -3.04 -13.36
CA HIS A 72 10.32 -2.09 -13.54
C HIS A 72 11.66 -2.69 -13.07
N PRO A 73 12.26 -3.62 -13.85
CA PRO A 73 13.48 -4.29 -13.44
C PRO A 73 14.65 -3.34 -13.17
N GLU A 74 14.68 -2.20 -13.84
CA GLU A 74 15.67 -1.13 -13.67
C GLU A 74 15.56 -0.43 -12.30
N LEU A 75 14.38 -0.47 -11.68
CA LEU A 75 14.09 0.09 -10.36
C LEU A 75 14.04 -0.98 -9.26
N LYS A 76 14.46 -2.20 -9.54
CA LYS A 76 14.39 -3.32 -8.60
C LYS A 76 15.03 -3.01 -7.25
N ALA A 77 16.21 -2.40 -7.25
CA ALA A 77 16.90 -2.02 -6.03
C ALA A 77 16.16 -0.96 -5.24
N TYR A 78 15.50 -0.03 -5.93
CA TYR A 78 14.65 0.98 -5.30
C TYR A 78 13.44 0.36 -4.60
N PHE A 79 12.73 -0.56 -5.26
CA PHE A 79 11.54 -1.21 -4.68
C PHE A 79 11.86 -2.28 -3.62
N PHE A 80 13.13 -2.51 -3.32
CA PHE A 80 13.58 -3.32 -2.19
C PHE A 80 14.28 -2.41 -1.17
N GLY A 81 13.49 -1.67 -0.41
CA GLY A 81 13.95 -0.72 0.59
C GLY A 81 13.37 0.68 0.44
N GLY A 82 12.75 0.97 -0.70
CA GLY A 82 12.05 2.21 -0.98
C GLY A 82 10.66 2.00 -1.55
N LEU A 83 9.84 3.01 -1.42
CA LEU A 83 8.52 3.09 -2.05
C LEU A 83 8.29 4.49 -2.59
N SER A 84 7.57 4.58 -3.70
CA SER A 84 7.07 5.87 -4.16
C SER A 84 6.08 6.46 -3.15
N GLY A 85 6.08 7.77 -2.99
CA GLY A 85 5.08 8.49 -2.17
C GLY A 85 3.66 8.43 -2.74
N ASN A 86 3.51 7.99 -3.99
CA ASN A 86 2.24 7.97 -4.71
C ASN A 86 1.39 6.76 -4.31
N ARG A 87 1.07 6.69 -3.04
CA ARG A 87 0.21 5.64 -2.47
C ARG A 87 -0.40 6.06 -1.15
N VAL A 88 -1.59 5.54 -0.89
CA VAL A 88 -2.28 5.73 0.38
C VAL A 88 -2.44 4.37 1.06
N LEU A 89 -1.95 4.26 2.30
CA LEU A 89 -2.12 3.07 3.11
C LEU A 89 -3.49 3.11 3.80
N PHE A 90 -4.24 2.03 3.67
CA PHE A 90 -5.52 1.84 4.36
C PHE A 90 -5.43 0.79 5.46
N THR A 91 -4.84 -0.36 5.19
CA THR A 91 -4.84 -1.49 6.12
C THR A 91 -3.48 -2.17 6.18
N ARG A 92 -3.04 -2.53 7.39
CA ARG A 92 -1.84 -3.34 7.65
C ARG A 92 -2.17 -4.78 8.04
N ALA A 93 -3.26 -5.32 7.53
CA ALA A 93 -3.71 -6.65 7.89
C ALA A 93 -4.27 -7.42 6.70
N ARG A 94 -4.21 -8.74 6.82
CA ARG A 94 -5.06 -9.69 6.10
C ARG A 94 -5.89 -10.46 7.11
N ASP A 95 -6.97 -11.07 6.65
CA ASP A 95 -7.93 -11.78 7.51
C ASP A 95 -8.42 -10.90 8.67
N ALA A 96 -8.68 -9.62 8.35
CA ALA A 96 -9.12 -8.64 9.33
C ALA A 96 -10.53 -8.95 9.83
N SER A 97 -10.71 -8.88 11.14
CA SER A 97 -12.03 -8.90 11.77
C SER A 97 -12.48 -7.47 12.01
N LEU A 98 -13.68 -7.12 11.55
CA LEU A 98 -14.31 -5.84 11.82
C LEU A 98 -15.23 -5.99 13.04
N GLU A 99 -14.70 -5.70 14.22
CA GLU A 99 -15.50 -5.61 15.45
C GLU A 99 -15.91 -4.15 15.70
N PRO A 100 -17.15 -3.88 16.16
CA PRO A 100 -18.17 -4.80 16.67
C PRO A 100 -19.17 -5.27 15.61
N ALA A 101 -18.89 -5.13 14.35
CA ALA A 101 -19.85 -5.45 13.29
C ALA A 101 -20.29 -6.93 13.25
N GLY A 102 -19.75 -7.77 14.15
CA GLY A 102 -20.28 -9.09 14.50
C GLY A 102 -20.54 -10.02 13.31
N THR A 103 -19.81 -9.85 12.20
CA THR A 103 -20.08 -10.65 11.00
C THR A 103 -19.56 -12.07 11.14
N GLY A 104 -18.67 -12.33 12.12
CA GLY A 104 -17.91 -13.57 12.20
C GLY A 104 -17.01 -13.83 10.97
N ARG A 105 -17.13 -12.98 9.98
CA ARG A 105 -16.42 -13.10 8.70
C ARG A 105 -15.12 -12.31 8.76
N ARG A 106 -14.03 -12.98 8.48
CA ARG A 106 -12.75 -12.31 8.26
C ARG A 106 -12.70 -11.78 6.82
N LEU A 107 -12.27 -10.54 6.70
CA LEU A 107 -12.01 -9.95 5.39
C LEU A 107 -10.58 -10.26 4.99
N ASN A 108 -10.39 -10.84 3.81
CA ASN A 108 -9.06 -11.15 3.29
C ASN A 108 -8.18 -9.88 3.24
N TYR A 109 -8.81 -8.75 2.90
CA TYR A 109 -8.25 -7.39 3.02
C TYR A 109 -9.39 -6.40 3.25
N PHE A 110 -9.10 -5.33 3.98
CA PHE A 110 -10.05 -4.26 4.19
C PHE A 110 -9.59 -3.00 3.45
N ILE A 111 -10.22 -2.73 2.34
CA ILE A 111 -9.87 -1.60 1.46
C ILE A 111 -11.13 -1.03 0.78
N TYR A 112 -12.15 -1.85 0.60
CA TYR A 112 -13.43 -1.45 0.03
C TYR A 112 -14.47 -1.25 1.13
N PRO A 113 -15.45 -0.35 0.92
CA PRO A 113 -16.56 -0.19 1.84
C PRO A 113 -17.29 -1.52 2.06
N VAL A 114 -17.68 -1.75 3.29
CA VAL A 114 -18.54 -2.88 3.68
C VAL A 114 -19.83 -2.28 4.24
N ALA A 115 -20.95 -2.65 3.67
CA ALA A 115 -22.26 -2.18 4.11
C ALA A 115 -23.15 -3.38 4.44
N ARG A 116 -23.92 -3.26 5.52
CA ARG A 116 -24.92 -4.26 5.93
C ARG A 116 -26.20 -3.57 6.34
N ALA A 117 -27.33 -4.19 5.99
CA ALA A 117 -28.65 -3.81 6.45
C ALA A 117 -29.39 -5.06 6.90
N ASP A 118 -30.04 -5.01 8.06
CA ASP A 118 -30.82 -6.13 8.63
C ASP A 118 -30.05 -7.46 8.68
N GLY A 119 -28.73 -7.39 8.98
CA GLY A 119 -27.88 -8.56 9.08
C GLY A 119 -27.43 -9.15 7.73
N GLN A 120 -27.84 -8.57 6.61
CA GLN A 120 -27.45 -8.99 5.25
C GLN A 120 -26.39 -8.06 4.67
N ASP A 121 -25.47 -8.62 3.88
CA ASP A 121 -24.52 -7.82 3.10
C ASP A 121 -25.26 -7.08 1.99
N VAL A 122 -25.01 -5.79 1.85
CA VAL A 122 -25.59 -4.93 0.81
C VAL A 122 -24.51 -4.53 -0.18
N SER A 123 -24.81 -4.60 -1.45
CA SER A 123 -23.93 -4.06 -2.47
C SER A 123 -23.87 -2.54 -2.37
N SER A 124 -22.69 -1.99 -2.49
CA SER A 124 -22.47 -0.54 -2.53
C SER A 124 -21.71 -0.15 -3.78
N GLU A 125 -22.13 0.91 -4.43
CA GLU A 125 -21.32 1.59 -5.43
C GLU A 125 -20.52 2.68 -4.76
N TRP A 126 -19.26 2.79 -5.13
CA TRP A 126 -18.37 3.79 -4.55
C TRP A 126 -17.36 4.26 -5.59
N THR A 127 -16.90 5.47 -5.42
CA THR A 127 -15.83 6.07 -6.23
C THR A 127 -14.83 6.74 -5.31
N LEU A 128 -13.55 6.44 -5.49
CA LEU A 128 -12.47 7.09 -4.78
C LEU A 128 -11.77 8.07 -5.71
N ARG A 129 -11.63 9.31 -5.26
CA ARG A 129 -10.92 10.35 -5.96
C ARG A 129 -9.90 11.01 -5.05
N TYR A 130 -8.86 11.53 -5.63
CA TYR A 130 -7.86 12.36 -4.94
C TYR A 130 -7.56 13.60 -5.79
N THR A 131 -7.00 14.60 -5.14
CA THR A 131 -6.52 15.82 -5.80
C THR A 131 -5.13 16.09 -5.28
N ASP A 132 -4.19 16.33 -6.20
CA ASP A 132 -2.86 16.78 -5.83
C ASP A 132 -2.93 18.27 -5.52
N GLU A 133 -2.60 18.65 -4.30
CA GLU A 133 -2.40 20.05 -3.98
C GLU A 133 -0.98 20.47 -4.39
N PRO A 134 -0.82 21.69 -4.96
CA PRO A 134 0.51 22.23 -5.18
C PRO A 134 1.26 22.20 -3.84
N SER A 135 2.43 21.60 -3.79
CA SER A 135 3.26 21.64 -2.60
C SER A 135 3.51 23.12 -2.27
N ALA A 136 2.85 23.62 -1.24
CA ALA A 136 3.24 24.89 -0.64
C ALA A 136 4.74 24.73 -0.32
N GLY A 137 5.58 25.48 -1.04
CA GLY A 137 7.01 25.27 -1.13
C GLY A 137 7.61 24.93 0.24
N ARG A 138 8.03 23.69 0.39
CA ARG A 138 8.86 23.30 1.51
C ARG A 138 10.17 24.03 1.27
N ALA A 139 10.33 25.19 1.91
CA ALA A 139 11.61 25.86 1.95
C ALA A 139 12.61 24.82 2.45
N VAL A 140 13.48 24.36 1.56
CA VAL A 140 14.63 23.55 1.93
C VAL A 140 15.44 24.48 2.82
N ALA A 141 15.34 24.29 4.15
CA ALA A 141 16.21 24.95 5.09
C ALA A 141 17.63 24.64 4.63
N GLY A 142 18.33 25.68 4.19
CA GLY A 142 19.63 25.58 3.58
C GLY A 142 20.57 24.74 4.43
N ALA A 143 21.23 23.79 3.79
CA ALA A 143 22.42 23.18 4.33
C ALA A 143 23.43 24.32 4.54
N GLY A 144 23.53 24.78 5.79
CA GLY A 144 24.56 25.71 6.21
C GLY A 144 25.92 25.05 5.97
N SER A 145 26.66 25.59 5.03
CA SER A 145 28.09 25.37 4.93
C SER A 145 28.75 25.87 6.21
N GLY A 146 29.44 24.99 6.90
CA GLY A 146 30.22 25.37 8.10
C GLY A 146 31.16 24.26 8.50
N TYR A 147 32.40 24.38 7.99
CA TYR A 147 33.68 23.79 8.44
C TYR A 147 33.73 22.25 8.67
#